data_9f9865ecaac43fdf0b5e1688cd5269d7
#
_entry.id   9f9865ecaac43fdf0b5e1688cd5269d7
#
_cell.length_a   1.000
_cell.length_b   1.000
_cell.length_c   1.000
_cell.angle_alpha   90.00
_cell.angle_beta   90.00
_cell.angle_gamma   90.00
#
_symmetry.space_group_name_H-M   'P 1'
#
loop_
_entity.id
_entity.type
_entity.pdbx_description
1 polymer ?
#
loop_
_entity_poly.entity_id
_entity_poly.type
_entity_poly.pdbx_seq_one_letter_code
_entity_poly.pdbx_strand_id
1 'polypeptide(L)'
;GLVARQRIASRDELAGSDVIVVHRLLKNHVEASLGQAAYALYTDACVRAMGLEDPDASGLVRHVETFEGVGEIGGWVRDLESAWAAEEAGRRVVVSEKDAIFAWTETYPAPPPIVWEWVTSPLRRPEWQHGVTAIIETEGGGRRGIGSVNHCMHGKDAIVEEILDWRPFEYHTMRSTMPDPSIPKVTLTWLFEPIDRGTRVVVRALRPRSAKDRSALEAAGKFLAESIQKGLDALQPLIAADIAARAAEQIVEPDVPVGTERFLTEPVGAGVR
;
A
#
# COMPACT_ATOMS: atom_id res chain seq x y z
N GLY A 1 30.08 13.28 -27.10
CA GLY A 1 29.92 14.52 -26.33
C GLY A 1 31.18 14.83 -25.54
N LEU A 2 31.48 16.11 -25.34
CA LEU A 2 32.61 16.56 -24.52
C LEU A 2 32.08 16.96 -23.14
N VAL A 3 32.52 16.26 -22.12
CA VAL A 3 32.35 16.65 -20.72
C VAL A 3 33.74 16.95 -20.15
N ALA A 4 33.94 18.18 -19.73
CA ALA A 4 35.15 18.61 -19.03
C ALA A 4 34.84 18.67 -17.52
N ARG A 5 35.72 18.12 -16.71
CA ARG A 5 35.69 18.29 -15.26
C ARG A 5 36.59 19.45 -14.90
N GLN A 6 36.08 20.45 -14.23
CA GLN A 6 36.86 21.60 -13.73
C GLN A 6 36.59 21.78 -12.23
N ARG A 7 37.59 22.28 -11.52
CA ARG A 7 37.49 22.58 -10.10
C ARG A 7 37.30 24.08 -9.92
N ILE A 8 36.13 24.46 -9.38
CA ILE A 8 35.84 25.85 -9.04
C ILE A 8 35.77 25.96 -7.52
N ALA A 9 36.67 26.68 -6.93
CA ALA A 9 36.87 26.75 -5.48
C ALA A 9 37.12 25.35 -4.89
N SER A 10 36.24 24.85 -4.03
CA SER A 10 36.33 23.53 -3.39
C SER A 10 35.46 22.47 -4.05
N ARG A 11 34.74 22.78 -5.14
CA ARG A 11 33.77 21.87 -5.78
C ARG A 11 34.26 21.45 -7.16
N ASP A 12 34.08 20.16 -7.48
CA ASP A 12 34.27 19.66 -8.82
C ASP A 12 32.98 19.89 -9.62
N GLU A 13 33.11 20.59 -10.74
CA GLU A 13 32.01 20.88 -11.66
C GLU A 13 32.23 20.20 -13.01
N LEU A 14 31.14 19.84 -13.66
CA LEU A 14 31.13 19.32 -15.01
C LEU A 14 30.67 20.42 -15.96
N ALA A 15 31.40 20.64 -17.03
CA ALA A 15 31.04 21.58 -18.08
C ALA A 15 31.11 20.88 -19.43
N GLY A 16 30.30 21.33 -20.39
CA GLY A 16 30.31 20.82 -21.76
C GLY A 16 28.91 20.70 -22.36
N SER A 17 28.85 20.37 -23.64
CA SER A 17 27.58 20.26 -24.38
C SER A 17 26.61 19.28 -23.75
N ASP A 18 27.09 18.14 -23.29
CA ASP A 18 26.21 17.10 -22.70
C ASP A 18 25.64 17.54 -21.36
N VAL A 19 26.36 18.33 -20.58
CA VAL A 19 25.87 18.93 -19.34
C VAL A 19 24.74 19.92 -19.64
N ILE A 20 24.88 20.73 -20.68
CA ILE A 20 23.85 21.67 -21.14
C ILE A 20 22.59 20.89 -21.56
N VAL A 21 22.76 19.83 -22.36
CA VAL A 21 21.65 18.96 -22.78
C VAL A 21 20.87 18.40 -21.58
N VAL A 22 21.57 17.85 -20.59
CA VAL A 22 20.92 17.31 -19.38
C VAL A 22 20.15 18.40 -18.64
N HIS A 23 20.71 19.59 -18.46
CA HIS A 23 20.02 20.71 -17.83
C HIS A 23 18.78 21.19 -18.61
N ARG A 24 18.83 21.15 -19.95
CA ARG A 24 17.66 21.46 -20.79
C ARG A 24 16.60 20.39 -20.65
N LEU A 25 16.96 19.12 -20.63
CA LEU A 25 16.03 18.00 -20.45
C LEU A 25 15.31 17.98 -19.09
N LEU A 26 15.82 18.67 -18.06
CA LEU A 26 15.07 18.90 -16.82
C LEU A 26 13.80 19.76 -17.03
N LYS A 27 13.69 20.47 -18.14
CA LYS A 27 12.55 21.30 -18.54
C LYS A 27 11.86 20.70 -19.78
N ASN A 28 11.74 19.38 -19.83
CA ASN A 28 11.10 18.68 -20.93
C ASN A 28 9.56 18.79 -20.89
N HIS A 29 8.91 18.30 -21.93
CA HIS A 29 7.47 18.34 -22.11
C HIS A 29 6.82 16.94 -22.09
N VAL A 30 7.47 15.94 -21.47
CA VAL A 30 6.98 14.55 -21.42
C VAL A 30 5.60 14.48 -20.80
N GLU A 31 5.38 15.12 -19.66
CA GLU A 31 4.07 15.14 -18.99
C GLU A 31 2.99 15.76 -19.89
N ALA A 32 3.30 16.89 -20.53
CA ALA A 32 2.36 17.57 -21.42
C ALA A 32 2.04 16.78 -22.70
N SER A 33 3.02 16.04 -23.24
CA SER A 33 2.87 15.32 -24.52
C SER A 33 2.41 13.87 -24.38
N LEU A 34 2.79 13.19 -23.30
CA LEU A 34 2.49 11.77 -23.06
C LEU A 34 1.56 11.52 -21.87
N GLY A 35 1.25 12.54 -21.07
CA GLY A 35 0.40 12.41 -19.88
C GLY A 35 1.04 11.64 -18.73
N GLN A 36 2.37 11.46 -18.75
CA GLN A 36 3.12 10.68 -17.76
C GLN A 36 3.76 11.61 -16.74
N ALA A 37 3.26 11.60 -15.51
CA ALA A 37 3.80 12.44 -14.42
C ALA A 37 5.04 11.82 -13.76
N ALA A 38 5.13 10.49 -13.70
CA ALA A 38 6.29 9.77 -13.18
C ALA A 38 6.98 8.99 -14.31
N TYR A 39 8.16 9.44 -14.75
CA TYR A 39 8.86 8.86 -15.89
C TYR A 39 10.37 8.92 -15.75
N ALA A 40 11.05 8.09 -16.56
CA ALA A 40 12.47 8.21 -16.86
C ALA A 40 12.65 8.54 -18.33
N LEU A 41 13.40 9.63 -18.62
CA LEU A 41 13.75 10.06 -19.98
C LEU A 41 15.20 9.70 -20.28
N TYR A 42 15.43 8.88 -21.30
CA TYR A 42 16.72 8.43 -21.78
C TYR A 42 17.00 9.06 -23.14
N THR A 43 18.15 9.68 -23.33
CA THR A 43 18.55 10.15 -24.66
C THR A 43 18.88 8.97 -25.58
N ASP A 44 18.85 9.17 -26.90
CA ASP A 44 19.28 8.16 -27.87
C ASP A 44 20.71 7.68 -27.60
N ALA A 45 21.59 8.55 -27.12
CA ALA A 45 22.95 8.18 -26.74
C ALA A 45 22.98 7.26 -25.51
N CYS A 46 22.09 7.51 -24.53
CA CYS A 46 21.96 6.67 -23.36
C CYS A 46 21.44 5.28 -23.72
N VAL A 47 20.39 5.19 -24.52
CA VAL A 47 19.80 3.93 -24.98
C VAL A 47 20.81 3.09 -25.75
N ARG A 48 21.59 3.70 -26.65
CA ARG A 48 22.69 3.01 -27.35
C ARG A 48 23.77 2.52 -26.37
N ALA A 49 24.13 3.33 -25.38
CA ALA A 49 25.12 2.91 -24.37
C ALA A 49 24.62 1.77 -23.47
N MET A 50 23.31 1.64 -23.26
CA MET A 50 22.70 0.54 -22.55
C MET A 50 22.61 -0.76 -23.40
N GLY A 51 22.92 -0.70 -24.68
CA GLY A 51 22.82 -1.84 -25.59
C GLY A 51 21.40 -2.28 -25.92
N LEU A 52 20.42 -1.38 -25.79
CA LEU A 52 19.02 -1.65 -26.14
C LEU A 52 18.86 -1.53 -27.65
N GLU A 53 18.76 -2.67 -28.34
CA GLU A 53 18.59 -2.73 -29.79
C GLU A 53 17.16 -2.36 -30.22
N ASP A 54 16.16 -2.74 -29.43
CA ASP A 54 14.76 -2.43 -29.67
C ASP A 54 14.12 -1.77 -28.41
N PRO A 55 14.15 -0.44 -28.33
CA PRO A 55 13.56 0.29 -27.20
C PRO A 55 12.05 0.15 -27.11
N ASP A 56 11.32 0.09 -28.24
CA ASP A 56 9.86 -0.08 -28.26
C ASP A 56 9.46 -1.45 -27.67
N ALA A 57 10.15 -2.53 -28.07
CA ALA A 57 9.92 -3.86 -27.50
C ALA A 57 10.26 -3.91 -25.99
N SER A 58 11.11 -2.99 -25.51
CA SER A 58 11.45 -2.81 -24.10
C SER A 58 10.44 -1.94 -23.34
N GLY A 59 9.34 -1.53 -23.98
CA GLY A 59 8.28 -0.72 -23.36
C GLY A 59 8.65 0.76 -23.18
N LEU A 60 9.60 1.26 -23.98
CA LEU A 60 9.93 2.67 -24.01
C LEU A 60 9.17 3.36 -25.15
N VAL A 61 8.73 4.59 -24.93
CA VAL A 61 7.99 5.39 -25.90
C VAL A 61 8.90 6.46 -26.49
N ARG A 62 8.90 6.59 -27.82
CA ARG A 62 9.69 7.62 -28.52
C ARG A 62 9.25 9.02 -28.11
N HIS A 63 10.23 9.88 -27.79
CA HIS A 63 10.01 11.29 -27.46
C HIS A 63 11.12 12.16 -28.07
N VAL A 64 10.76 13.37 -28.49
CA VAL A 64 11.71 14.34 -29.06
C VAL A 64 11.47 15.69 -28.42
N GLU A 65 12.54 16.29 -27.93
CA GLU A 65 12.55 17.65 -27.40
C GLU A 65 13.30 18.57 -28.32
N THR A 66 12.83 19.82 -28.47
CA THR A 66 13.50 20.84 -29.22
C THR A 66 13.83 22.05 -28.34
N PHE A 67 15.10 22.38 -28.21
CA PHE A 67 15.54 23.50 -27.38
C PHE A 67 16.27 24.53 -28.22
N GLU A 68 16.00 25.83 -27.97
CA GLU A 68 16.72 26.92 -28.56
C GLU A 68 18.21 26.84 -28.25
N GLY A 69 19.06 26.97 -29.28
CA GLY A 69 20.52 26.90 -29.17
C GLY A 69 21.11 25.49 -29.01
N VAL A 70 20.28 24.45 -28.92
CA VAL A 70 20.70 23.04 -28.82
C VAL A 70 20.19 22.22 -30.01
N GLY A 71 18.95 22.53 -30.49
CA GLY A 71 18.27 21.77 -31.53
C GLY A 71 17.44 20.64 -30.98
N GLU A 72 17.20 19.63 -31.84
CA GLU A 72 16.39 18.43 -31.48
C GLU A 72 17.23 17.43 -30.69
N ILE A 73 16.63 16.95 -29.60
CA ILE A 73 17.17 15.88 -28.77
C ILE A 73 16.17 14.70 -28.78
N GLY A 74 16.58 13.64 -29.46
CA GLY A 74 15.81 12.39 -29.46
C GLY A 74 16.04 11.60 -28.18
N GLY A 75 14.96 11.00 -27.71
CA GLY A 75 15.00 10.20 -26.49
C GLY A 75 13.84 9.21 -26.42
N TRP A 76 13.80 8.52 -25.31
CA TRP A 76 12.86 7.44 -25.01
C TRP A 76 12.39 7.58 -23.59
N VAL A 77 11.10 7.42 -23.38
CA VAL A 77 10.43 7.60 -22.08
C VAL A 77 9.95 6.26 -21.56
N ARG A 78 10.24 5.96 -20.32
CA ARG A 78 9.66 4.85 -19.55
C ARG A 78 8.66 5.39 -18.56
N ASP A 79 7.44 4.93 -18.64
CA ASP A 79 6.41 5.18 -17.62
C ASP A 79 6.78 4.41 -16.34
N LEU A 80 7.20 5.12 -15.31
CA LEU A 80 7.59 4.52 -14.04
C LEU A 80 6.38 4.18 -13.17
N GLU A 81 5.28 4.89 -13.32
CA GLU A 81 4.05 4.61 -12.56
C GLU A 81 3.44 3.28 -13.01
N SER A 82 3.26 3.10 -14.32
CA SER A 82 2.77 1.83 -14.87
C SER A 82 3.72 0.66 -14.61
N ALA A 83 5.04 0.89 -14.70
CA ALA A 83 6.04 -0.13 -14.41
C ALA A 83 5.99 -0.55 -12.93
N TRP A 84 5.89 0.42 -12.02
CA TRP A 84 5.75 0.16 -10.60
C TRP A 84 4.42 -0.56 -10.28
N ALA A 85 3.31 -0.11 -10.86
CA ALA A 85 2.01 -0.74 -10.68
C ALA A 85 2.00 -2.21 -11.15
N ALA A 86 2.65 -2.51 -12.27
CA ALA A 86 2.78 -3.88 -12.77
C ALA A 86 3.63 -4.76 -11.84
N GLU A 87 4.75 -4.23 -11.32
CA GLU A 87 5.60 -4.92 -10.35
C GLU A 87 4.85 -5.18 -9.04
N GLU A 88 4.16 -4.18 -8.52
CA GLU A 88 3.32 -4.29 -7.33
C GLU A 88 2.19 -5.30 -7.52
N ALA A 89 1.52 -5.30 -8.67
CA ALA A 89 0.48 -6.28 -8.98
C ALA A 89 1.03 -7.72 -8.96
N GLY A 90 2.25 -7.92 -9.46
CA GLY A 90 2.95 -9.21 -9.42
C GLY A 90 3.36 -9.67 -8.02
N ARG A 91 3.48 -8.75 -7.07
CA ARG A 91 3.82 -9.04 -5.67
C ARG A 91 2.59 -9.30 -4.79
N ARG A 92 1.39 -9.01 -5.28
CA ARG A 92 0.16 -9.17 -4.49
C ARG A 92 -0.13 -10.61 -4.16
N VAL A 93 -0.38 -10.89 -2.90
CA VAL A 93 -0.85 -12.19 -2.41
C VAL A 93 -2.32 -12.05 -2.02
N VAL A 94 -3.21 -12.30 -2.96
CA VAL A 94 -4.66 -12.20 -2.78
C VAL A 94 -5.35 -13.49 -3.21
N VAL A 95 -6.22 -14.02 -2.37
CA VAL A 95 -7.07 -15.16 -2.74
C VAL A 95 -8.19 -14.65 -3.64
N SER A 96 -8.11 -14.99 -4.95
CA SER A 96 -9.15 -14.64 -5.91
C SER A 96 -10.43 -15.46 -5.64
N GLU A 97 -11.55 -15.02 -6.17
CA GLU A 97 -12.82 -15.75 -6.04
C GLU A 97 -12.73 -17.17 -6.61
N LYS A 98 -12.08 -17.34 -7.76
CA LYS A 98 -11.90 -18.64 -8.41
C LYS A 98 -10.99 -19.60 -7.62
N ASP A 99 -10.07 -19.06 -6.83
CA ASP A 99 -9.10 -19.83 -6.04
C ASP A 99 -9.62 -20.10 -4.62
N ALA A 100 -10.74 -19.50 -4.22
CA ALA A 100 -11.34 -19.72 -2.93
C ALA A 100 -12.01 -21.10 -2.84
N ILE A 101 -11.88 -21.73 -1.66
CA ILE A 101 -12.67 -22.91 -1.27
C ILE A 101 -13.89 -22.50 -0.45
N PHE A 102 -13.74 -21.43 0.35
CA PHE A 102 -14.81 -20.81 1.14
C PHE A 102 -14.73 -19.29 0.98
N ALA A 103 -15.89 -18.64 1.08
CA ALA A 103 -16.00 -17.20 1.13
C ALA A 103 -17.14 -16.78 2.07
N TRP A 104 -16.93 -15.68 2.80
CA TRP A 104 -17.89 -15.05 3.69
C TRP A 104 -17.98 -13.57 3.35
N THR A 105 -19.14 -12.98 3.50
CA THR A 105 -19.35 -11.57 3.17
C THR A 105 -20.25 -10.93 4.22
N GLU A 106 -19.85 -9.75 4.72
CA GLU A 106 -20.64 -8.94 5.63
C GLU A 106 -20.48 -7.45 5.28
N THR A 107 -21.46 -6.63 5.65
CA THR A 107 -21.45 -5.18 5.41
C THR A 107 -21.53 -4.41 6.71
N TYR A 108 -20.74 -3.34 6.82
CA TYR A 108 -20.67 -2.49 8.00
C TYR A 108 -20.94 -1.04 7.63
N PRO A 109 -21.73 -0.29 8.44
CA PRO A 109 -22.09 1.10 8.15
C PRO A 109 -20.95 2.07 8.54
N ALA A 110 -19.72 1.74 8.19
CA ALA A 110 -18.51 2.51 8.48
C ALA A 110 -17.56 2.52 7.28
N PRO A 111 -16.79 3.60 7.06
CA PRO A 111 -15.79 3.62 5.99
C PRO A 111 -14.66 2.61 6.26
N PRO A 112 -13.93 2.17 5.19
CA PRO A 112 -12.90 1.15 5.30
C PRO A 112 -11.86 1.37 6.40
N PRO A 113 -11.37 2.58 6.70
CA PRO A 113 -10.40 2.78 7.78
C PRO A 113 -10.90 2.37 9.17
N ILE A 114 -12.18 2.60 9.46
CA ILE A 114 -12.77 2.23 10.76
C ILE A 114 -12.93 0.71 10.84
N VAL A 115 -13.48 0.08 9.79
CA VAL A 115 -13.65 -1.38 9.75
C VAL A 115 -12.29 -2.09 9.78
N TRP A 116 -11.32 -1.57 9.06
CA TRP A 116 -9.94 -2.03 9.06
C TRP A 116 -9.33 -2.04 10.47
N GLU A 117 -9.48 -0.94 11.22
CA GLU A 117 -8.98 -0.82 12.59
C GLU A 117 -9.58 -1.92 13.48
N TRP A 118 -10.88 -2.14 13.40
CA TRP A 118 -11.56 -3.19 14.16
C TRP A 118 -11.06 -4.59 13.81
N VAL A 119 -10.92 -4.90 12.54
CA VAL A 119 -10.53 -6.22 12.05
C VAL A 119 -9.05 -6.52 12.31
N THR A 120 -8.18 -5.52 12.23
CA THR A 120 -6.75 -5.76 12.25
C THR A 120 -6.08 -5.44 13.58
N SER A 121 -6.65 -4.58 14.43
CA SER A 121 -6.02 -4.17 15.70
C SER A 121 -5.93 -5.33 16.70
N PRO A 122 -4.72 -5.66 17.24
CA PRO A 122 -4.55 -6.68 18.26
C PRO A 122 -5.34 -6.38 19.54
N LEU A 123 -5.59 -5.12 19.84
CA LEU A 123 -6.32 -4.68 21.02
C LEU A 123 -7.84 -4.88 20.87
N ARG A 124 -8.36 -4.73 19.63
CA ARG A 124 -9.80 -4.83 19.35
C ARG A 124 -10.24 -6.25 18.98
N ARG A 125 -9.37 -7.06 18.41
CA ARG A 125 -9.71 -8.42 17.95
C ARG A 125 -10.27 -9.34 19.05
N PRO A 126 -9.82 -9.31 20.31
CA PRO A 126 -10.43 -10.12 21.39
C PRO A 126 -11.88 -9.74 21.71
N GLU A 127 -12.35 -8.55 21.32
CA GLU A 127 -13.71 -8.10 21.59
C GLU A 127 -14.75 -8.76 20.66
N TRP A 128 -14.32 -9.16 19.44
CA TRP A 128 -15.22 -9.70 18.44
C TRP A 128 -14.85 -11.10 17.93
N GLN A 129 -13.56 -11.40 17.89
CA GLN A 129 -13.10 -12.67 17.33
C GLN A 129 -13.40 -13.82 18.28
N HIS A 130 -14.27 -14.72 17.85
CA HIS A 130 -14.78 -15.80 18.68
C HIS A 130 -13.65 -16.66 19.29
N GLY A 131 -13.67 -16.76 20.63
CA GLY A 131 -12.72 -17.58 21.38
C GLY A 131 -11.31 -17.00 21.54
N VAL A 132 -11.02 -15.83 20.97
CA VAL A 132 -9.72 -15.15 21.16
C VAL A 132 -9.73 -14.43 22.51
N THR A 133 -8.71 -14.70 23.33
CA THR A 133 -8.52 -14.07 24.65
C THR A 133 -7.47 -12.97 24.65
N ALA A 134 -6.48 -13.06 23.76
CA ALA A 134 -5.44 -12.06 23.55
C ALA A 134 -4.77 -12.25 22.19
N ILE A 135 -4.17 -11.19 21.65
CA ILE A 135 -3.27 -11.25 20.49
C ILE A 135 -1.88 -10.80 20.95
N ILE A 136 -0.90 -11.67 20.78
CA ILE A 136 0.50 -11.36 21.03
C ILE A 136 1.16 -11.20 19.66
N GLU A 137 1.62 -10.00 19.37
CA GLU A 137 2.25 -9.66 18.08
C GLU A 137 3.77 -9.75 18.19
N THR A 138 4.38 -10.42 17.23
CA THR A 138 5.84 -10.38 17.04
C THR A 138 6.12 -9.57 15.79
N GLU A 139 6.66 -8.39 15.97
CA GLU A 139 6.95 -7.47 14.88
C GLU A 139 8.28 -7.81 14.19
N GLY A 140 8.24 -7.91 12.86
CA GLY A 140 9.44 -8.00 12.03
C GLY A 140 10.00 -6.62 11.66
N GLY A 141 10.54 -5.85 12.63
CA GLY A 141 11.22 -4.59 12.32
C GLY A 141 10.44 -3.30 12.61
N GLY A 142 9.49 -3.31 13.53
CA GLY A 142 8.92 -2.10 14.15
C GLY A 142 7.69 -1.50 13.47
N ARG A 143 7.20 -2.04 12.35
CA ARG A 143 5.90 -1.70 11.75
C ARG A 143 5.13 -2.95 11.41
N ARG A 144 3.83 -2.94 11.73
CA ARG A 144 2.92 -4.00 11.33
C ARG A 144 2.80 -4.06 9.81
N GLY A 145 2.94 -5.26 9.26
CA GLY A 145 2.88 -5.46 7.81
C GLY A 145 3.33 -6.86 7.41
N ILE A 146 3.81 -7.00 6.18
CA ILE A 146 4.29 -8.28 5.65
C ILE A 146 5.41 -8.84 6.54
N GLY A 147 5.28 -10.11 6.92
CA GLY A 147 6.21 -10.82 7.80
C GLY A 147 5.92 -10.67 9.30
N SER A 148 5.00 -9.81 9.73
CA SER A 148 4.51 -9.80 11.12
C SER A 148 3.79 -11.11 11.43
N VAL A 149 3.94 -11.57 12.67
CA VAL A 149 3.32 -12.79 13.17
C VAL A 149 2.47 -12.48 14.38
N ASN A 150 1.18 -12.88 14.33
CA ASN A 150 0.26 -12.80 15.45
C ASN A 150 0.12 -14.18 16.09
N HIS A 151 0.15 -14.23 17.41
CA HIS A 151 -0.27 -15.38 18.19
C HIS A 151 -1.64 -15.09 18.79
N CYS A 152 -2.70 -15.60 18.12
CA CYS A 152 -4.06 -15.48 18.59
C CYS A 152 -4.32 -16.53 19.67
N MET A 153 -4.38 -16.09 20.91
CA MET A 153 -4.54 -16.97 22.07
C MET A 153 -6.00 -17.43 22.22
N HIS A 154 -6.19 -18.74 22.30
CA HIS A 154 -7.45 -19.42 22.59
C HIS A 154 -7.30 -20.22 23.90
N GLY A 155 -7.31 -19.52 25.03
CA GLY A 155 -6.91 -20.09 26.30
C GLY A 155 -5.43 -20.42 26.33
N LYS A 156 -5.06 -21.70 26.43
CA LYS A 156 -3.67 -22.18 26.42
C LYS A 156 -3.10 -22.45 25.03
N ASP A 157 -3.97 -22.53 24.02
CA ASP A 157 -3.59 -22.81 22.64
C ASP A 157 -3.46 -21.50 21.85
N ALA A 158 -2.64 -21.50 20.81
CA ALA A 158 -2.47 -20.34 19.95
C ALA A 158 -2.66 -20.73 18.48
N ILE A 159 -3.43 -19.91 17.73
CA ILE A 159 -3.39 -19.89 16.28
C ILE A 159 -2.29 -18.92 15.88
N VAL A 160 -1.32 -19.38 15.09
CA VAL A 160 -0.21 -18.55 14.63
C VAL A 160 -0.56 -18.02 13.24
N GLU A 161 -0.62 -16.70 13.10
CA GLU A 161 -0.98 -16.00 11.85
C GLU A 161 0.24 -15.23 11.32
N GLU A 162 0.72 -15.60 10.16
CA GLU A 162 1.77 -14.91 9.41
C GLU A 162 1.14 -13.98 8.38
N ILE A 163 1.48 -12.70 8.39
CA ILE A 163 1.00 -11.73 7.38
C ILE A 163 1.80 -11.88 6.10
N LEU A 164 1.12 -12.26 5.02
CA LEU A 164 1.71 -12.48 3.69
C LEU A 164 1.61 -11.26 2.79
N ASP A 165 0.56 -10.44 2.95
CA ASP A 165 0.36 -9.18 2.23
C ASP A 165 -0.46 -8.23 3.09
N TRP A 166 -0.17 -6.92 2.97
CA TRP A 166 -0.75 -5.90 3.82
C TRP A 166 -0.95 -4.59 3.06
N ARG A 167 -2.20 -4.32 2.70
CA ARG A 167 -2.62 -3.10 2.00
C ARG A 167 -3.66 -2.38 2.86
N PRO A 168 -3.26 -1.41 3.66
CA PRO A 168 -4.17 -0.72 4.55
C PRO A 168 -5.43 -0.22 3.84
N PHE A 169 -6.57 -0.56 4.43
CA PHE A 169 -7.91 -0.19 4.00
C PHE A 169 -8.43 -0.89 2.72
N GLU A 170 -7.57 -1.65 2.02
CA GLU A 170 -7.95 -2.42 0.84
C GLU A 170 -8.09 -3.92 1.17
N TYR A 171 -6.99 -4.53 1.64
CA TYR A 171 -7.00 -5.94 2.04
C TYR A 171 -5.76 -6.31 2.87
N HIS A 172 -5.86 -7.43 3.57
CA HIS A 172 -4.68 -8.15 4.05
C HIS A 172 -4.84 -9.65 3.81
N THR A 173 -3.73 -10.32 3.63
CA THR A 173 -3.65 -11.78 3.50
C THR A 173 -2.77 -12.34 4.59
N MET A 174 -3.27 -13.35 5.28
CA MET A 174 -2.54 -14.04 6.34
C MET A 174 -2.61 -15.56 6.14
N ARG A 175 -1.61 -16.24 6.67
CA ARG A 175 -1.55 -17.70 6.76
C ARG A 175 -1.66 -18.13 8.20
N SER A 176 -2.73 -18.82 8.54
CA SER A 176 -3.01 -19.33 9.88
C SER A 176 -2.53 -20.77 10.03
N THR A 177 -1.80 -21.05 11.09
CA THR A 177 -1.41 -22.39 11.53
C THR A 177 -2.24 -22.72 12.76
N MET A 178 -3.07 -23.76 12.67
CA MET A 178 -3.94 -24.20 13.74
C MET A 178 -3.18 -25.03 14.79
N PRO A 179 -3.60 -25.04 16.06
CA PRO A 179 -3.02 -25.92 17.09
C PRO A 179 -3.19 -27.40 16.75
N ASP A 180 -4.30 -27.77 16.12
CA ASP A 180 -4.53 -29.13 15.63
C ASP A 180 -3.77 -29.37 14.33
N PRO A 181 -2.75 -30.25 14.31
CA PRO A 181 -1.96 -30.54 13.14
C PRO A 181 -2.72 -31.30 12.03
N SER A 182 -3.91 -31.81 12.30
CA SER A 182 -4.77 -32.42 11.28
C SER A 182 -5.39 -31.38 10.35
N ILE A 183 -5.49 -30.12 10.79
CA ILE A 183 -5.99 -29.02 10.00
C ILE A 183 -4.80 -28.39 9.25
N PRO A 184 -4.83 -28.35 7.90
CA PRO A 184 -3.74 -27.72 7.13
C PRO A 184 -3.67 -26.22 7.40
N LYS A 185 -2.52 -25.61 7.08
CA LYS A 185 -2.41 -24.15 7.12
C LYS A 185 -3.46 -23.51 6.23
N VAL A 186 -4.19 -22.54 6.76
CA VAL A 186 -5.26 -21.84 6.05
C VAL A 186 -4.78 -20.46 5.65
N THR A 187 -4.80 -20.15 4.36
CA THR A 187 -4.52 -18.81 3.86
C THR A 187 -5.85 -18.07 3.67
N LEU A 188 -5.98 -16.94 4.32
CA LEU A 188 -7.17 -16.08 4.28
C LEU A 188 -6.81 -14.70 3.72
N THR A 189 -7.61 -14.22 2.78
CA THR A 189 -7.61 -12.80 2.39
C THR A 189 -8.88 -12.13 2.91
N TRP A 190 -8.70 -11.01 3.61
CA TRP A 190 -9.75 -10.10 4.05
C TRP A 190 -9.73 -8.88 3.13
N LEU A 191 -10.80 -8.66 2.38
CA LEU A 191 -10.98 -7.52 1.46
C LEU A 191 -11.93 -6.52 2.11
N PHE A 192 -11.65 -5.22 1.92
CA PHE A 192 -12.44 -4.11 2.45
C PHE A 192 -12.89 -3.23 1.29
N GLU A 193 -14.05 -3.52 0.74
CA GLU A 193 -14.57 -2.85 -0.44
C GLU A 193 -15.49 -1.70 -0.02
N PRO A 194 -15.17 -0.42 -0.38
CA PRO A 194 -16.07 0.69 -0.10
C PRO A 194 -17.38 0.53 -0.87
N ILE A 195 -18.50 0.80 -0.18
CA ILE A 195 -19.85 0.85 -0.75
C ILE A 195 -20.51 2.18 -0.36
N ASP A 196 -21.65 2.53 -0.98
CA ASP A 196 -22.32 3.83 -0.81
C ASP A 196 -22.53 4.25 0.66
N ARG A 197 -22.77 3.30 1.56
CA ARG A 197 -23.05 3.57 2.97
C ARG A 197 -22.17 2.73 3.92
N GLY A 198 -20.91 2.52 3.55
CA GLY A 198 -20.01 1.78 4.44
C GLY A 198 -18.96 0.93 3.73
N THR A 199 -18.71 -0.24 4.28
CA THR A 199 -17.72 -1.19 3.80
C THR A 199 -18.32 -2.59 3.70
N ARG A 200 -18.10 -3.23 2.56
CA ARG A 200 -18.30 -4.67 2.40
C ARG A 200 -17.00 -5.38 2.71
N VAL A 201 -17.00 -6.25 3.70
CA VAL A 201 -15.87 -7.14 4.03
C VAL A 201 -16.12 -8.49 3.37
N VAL A 202 -15.14 -8.95 2.60
CA VAL A 202 -15.16 -10.30 2.00
C VAL A 202 -13.96 -11.08 2.50
N VAL A 203 -14.21 -12.24 3.13
CA VAL A 203 -13.16 -13.14 3.60
C VAL A 203 -13.10 -14.34 2.66
N ARG A 204 -11.93 -14.64 2.11
CA ARG A 204 -11.72 -15.78 1.20
C ARG A 204 -10.65 -16.71 1.73
N ALA A 205 -10.97 -18.00 1.81
CA ALA A 205 -10.03 -19.06 2.16
C ALA A 205 -9.47 -19.72 0.90
N LEU A 206 -8.14 -19.78 0.78
CA LEU A 206 -7.46 -20.40 -0.37
C LEU A 206 -7.74 -21.90 -0.44
N ARG A 207 -8.06 -22.38 -1.62
CA ARG A 207 -8.19 -23.81 -1.93
C ARG A 207 -6.82 -24.49 -1.87
N PRO A 208 -6.60 -25.50 -1.02
CA PRO A 208 -5.36 -26.26 -0.99
C PRO A 208 -5.10 -26.99 -2.32
N ARG A 209 -3.82 -27.04 -2.72
CA ARG A 209 -3.42 -27.76 -3.94
C ARG A 209 -3.51 -29.26 -3.78
N SER A 210 -3.11 -29.81 -2.63
CA SER A 210 -3.16 -31.25 -2.37
C SER A 210 -4.60 -31.71 -2.08
N ALA A 211 -4.98 -32.87 -2.60
CA ALA A 211 -6.30 -33.46 -2.35
C ALA A 211 -6.51 -33.78 -0.84
N LYS A 212 -5.45 -34.25 -0.17
CA LYS A 212 -5.45 -34.52 1.28
C LYS A 212 -5.82 -33.27 2.09
N ASP A 213 -5.08 -32.17 1.85
CA ASP A 213 -5.32 -30.93 2.60
C ASP A 213 -6.68 -30.32 2.27
N ARG A 214 -7.13 -30.46 1.03
CA ARG A 214 -8.47 -30.03 0.61
C ARG A 214 -9.54 -30.77 1.39
N SER A 215 -9.50 -32.09 1.43
CA SER A 215 -10.45 -32.89 2.22
C SER A 215 -10.41 -32.58 3.71
N ALA A 216 -9.22 -32.37 4.27
CA ALA A 216 -9.07 -31.98 5.68
C ALA A 216 -9.69 -30.60 5.95
N LEU A 217 -9.48 -29.63 5.06
CA LEU A 217 -10.04 -28.28 5.18
C LEU A 217 -11.57 -28.30 4.99
N GLU A 218 -12.09 -29.10 4.06
CA GLU A 218 -13.52 -29.30 3.86
C GLU A 218 -14.18 -29.93 5.12
N ALA A 219 -13.52 -30.89 5.74
CA ALA A 219 -14.00 -31.48 6.99
C ALA A 219 -14.04 -30.47 8.15
N ALA A 220 -13.05 -29.55 8.23
CA ALA A 220 -13.03 -28.44 9.19
C ALA A 220 -13.95 -27.27 8.78
N GLY A 221 -14.51 -27.28 7.56
CA GLY A 221 -15.22 -26.17 6.95
C GLY A 221 -16.39 -25.63 7.76
N LYS A 222 -17.18 -26.53 8.38
CA LYS A 222 -18.30 -26.12 9.25
C LYS A 222 -17.84 -25.32 10.46
N PHE A 223 -16.81 -25.81 11.13
CA PHE A 223 -16.23 -25.12 12.30
C PHE A 223 -15.65 -23.75 11.90
N LEU A 224 -14.90 -23.69 10.80
CA LEU A 224 -14.33 -22.44 10.30
C LEU A 224 -15.43 -21.44 9.92
N ALA A 225 -16.48 -21.92 9.21
CA ALA A 225 -17.60 -21.09 8.82
C ALA A 225 -18.31 -20.49 10.03
N GLU A 226 -18.64 -21.31 11.02
CA GLU A 226 -19.29 -20.84 12.24
C GLU A 226 -18.42 -19.85 13.02
N SER A 227 -17.12 -20.10 13.11
CA SER A 227 -16.18 -19.23 13.83
C SER A 227 -16.03 -17.86 13.15
N ILE A 228 -15.86 -17.84 11.82
CA ILE A 228 -15.70 -16.61 11.06
C ILE A 228 -17.03 -15.83 11.06
N GLN A 229 -18.15 -16.49 10.81
CA GLN A 229 -19.47 -15.83 10.79
C GLN A 229 -19.82 -15.21 12.14
N LYS A 230 -19.61 -15.93 13.24
CA LYS A 230 -19.83 -15.40 14.59
C LYS A 230 -18.97 -14.15 14.85
N GLY A 231 -17.73 -14.14 14.36
CA GLY A 231 -16.85 -12.98 14.46
C GLY A 231 -17.39 -11.80 13.65
N LEU A 232 -17.77 -12.02 12.40
CA LEU A 232 -18.34 -10.99 11.53
C LEU A 232 -19.62 -10.39 12.13
N ASP A 233 -20.51 -11.25 12.66
CA ASP A 233 -21.75 -10.81 13.29
C ASP A 233 -21.47 -9.98 14.57
N ALA A 234 -20.48 -10.38 15.36
CA ALA A 234 -20.08 -9.67 16.58
C ALA A 234 -19.51 -8.27 16.31
N LEU A 235 -18.92 -8.03 15.16
CA LEU A 235 -18.41 -6.73 14.74
C LEU A 235 -19.53 -5.69 14.52
N GLN A 236 -20.73 -6.11 14.13
CA GLN A 236 -21.82 -5.20 13.78
C GLN A 236 -22.16 -4.19 14.90
N PRO A 237 -22.50 -4.62 16.12
CA PRO A 237 -22.83 -3.70 17.21
C PRO A 237 -21.62 -2.87 17.67
N LEU A 238 -20.41 -3.44 17.62
CA LEU A 238 -19.18 -2.75 18.04
C LEU A 238 -18.84 -1.58 17.11
N ILE A 239 -18.89 -1.80 15.80
CA ILE A 239 -18.65 -0.76 14.81
C ILE A 239 -19.75 0.32 14.88
N ALA A 240 -21.02 -0.09 15.05
CA ALA A 240 -22.11 0.87 15.18
C ALA A 240 -21.95 1.76 16.44
N ALA A 241 -21.54 1.18 17.56
CA ALA A 241 -21.25 1.93 18.79
C ALA A 241 -20.05 2.89 18.62
N ASP A 242 -18.98 2.46 17.95
CA ASP A 242 -17.79 3.30 17.70
C ASP A 242 -18.16 4.52 16.82
N ILE A 243 -18.97 4.33 15.77
CA ILE A 243 -19.44 5.44 14.93
C ILE A 243 -20.27 6.42 15.76
N ALA A 244 -21.19 5.93 16.60
CA ALA A 244 -22.01 6.78 17.44
C ALA A 244 -21.16 7.59 18.44
N ALA A 245 -20.14 6.98 19.04
CA ALA A 245 -19.21 7.64 19.94
C ALA A 245 -18.41 8.74 19.23
N ARG A 246 -17.83 8.44 18.05
CA ARG A 246 -17.08 9.43 17.24
C ARG A 246 -17.96 10.60 16.79
N ALA A 247 -19.22 10.35 16.44
CA ALA A 247 -20.16 11.40 16.09
C ALA A 247 -20.50 12.30 17.29
N ALA A 248 -20.62 11.73 18.49
CA ALA A 248 -20.85 12.50 19.71
C ALA A 248 -19.65 13.37 20.10
N GLU A 249 -18.42 12.88 19.93
CA GLU A 249 -17.19 13.65 20.17
C GLU A 249 -17.04 14.84 19.23
N GLN A 250 -17.40 14.71 17.94
CA GLN A 250 -17.37 15.81 16.97
C GLN A 250 -18.35 16.95 17.29
N ILE A 251 -19.40 16.66 18.04
CA ILE A 251 -20.41 17.67 18.44
C ILE A 251 -19.89 18.50 19.65
N VAL A 252 -18.90 18.02 20.38
CA VAL A 252 -18.39 18.61 21.64
C VAL A 252 -17.17 19.51 21.40
N GLU A 253 -16.65 19.69 20.18
CA GLU A 253 -15.61 20.69 19.94
C GLU A 253 -16.17 22.10 20.28
N PRO A 254 -15.68 22.76 21.37
CA PRO A 254 -16.08 24.12 21.64
C PRO A 254 -15.55 25.01 20.51
N ASP A 255 -16.39 25.94 20.09
CA ASP A 255 -16.06 27.05 19.22
C ASP A 255 -14.86 27.81 19.85
N VAL A 256 -13.63 27.34 19.54
CA VAL A 256 -12.41 28.06 19.91
C VAL A 256 -12.33 29.23 18.94
N PRO A 257 -12.56 30.49 19.40
CA PRO A 257 -12.44 31.62 18.50
C PRO A 257 -11.02 31.65 17.97
N VAL A 258 -10.89 31.55 16.65
CA VAL A 258 -9.62 31.75 15.96
C VAL A 258 -9.12 33.13 16.31
N GLY A 259 -8.23 33.20 17.32
CA GLY A 259 -7.55 34.41 17.69
C GLY A 259 -6.77 34.89 16.49
N THR A 260 -7.16 36.00 15.92
CA THR A 260 -6.39 36.78 14.97
C THR A 260 -5.13 37.25 15.67
N GLU A 261 -4.11 36.43 15.79
CA GLU A 261 -2.76 36.90 16.10
C GLU A 261 -2.29 37.74 14.91
N ARG A 262 -2.40 39.06 15.11
CA ARG A 262 -1.69 40.03 14.27
C ARG A 262 -0.19 39.80 14.48
N PHE A 263 0.47 39.24 13.49
CA PHE A 263 1.92 39.33 13.40
C PHE A 263 2.29 40.81 13.27
N LEU A 264 2.72 41.41 14.38
CA LEU A 264 3.37 42.69 14.37
C LEU A 264 4.73 42.53 13.66
N THR A 265 4.81 42.95 12.41
CA THR A 265 6.07 43.18 11.73
C THR A 265 6.71 44.40 12.33
N GLU A 266 7.66 44.22 13.23
CA GLU A 266 8.58 45.31 13.62
C GLU A 266 9.51 45.62 12.44
N PRO A 267 9.67 46.88 12.07
CA PRO A 267 10.64 47.27 11.06
C PRO A 267 12.05 47.19 11.66
N VAL A 268 12.91 46.41 10.99
CA VAL A 268 14.35 46.39 11.28
C VAL A 268 14.92 47.78 11.03
N GLY A 269 15.22 48.48 12.13
CA GLY A 269 15.85 49.81 12.11
C GLY A 269 17.25 49.73 11.56
N ALA A 270 17.50 50.55 10.53
CA ALA A 270 18.82 50.88 10.05
C ALA A 270 19.60 51.61 11.16
N GLY A 271 20.69 51.02 11.64
CA GLY A 271 21.67 51.64 12.53
C GLY A 271 23.00 51.75 11.86
N VAL A 272 23.30 52.93 11.44
CA VAL A 272 24.60 53.42 11.00
C VAL A 272 25.59 53.48 12.19
N ARG A 273 26.71 52.86 12.12
CA ARG A 273 28.10 53.42 12.27
C ARG A 273 29.14 52.31 12.20
#